data_716c6b230c1ad9dc06430b785156507e
#
_entry.id   716c6b230c1ad9dc06430b785156507e
#
_cell.length_a   1.000
_cell.length_b   1.000
_cell.length_c   1.000
_cell.angle_alpha   90.00
_cell.angle_beta   90.00
_cell.angle_gamma   90.00
#
_symmetry.space_group_name_H-M   'P 1'
#
loop_
_entity.id
_entity.type
_entity.pdbx_description
1 polymer ?
#
loop_
_entity_poly.entity_id
_entity_poly.type
_entity_poly.pdbx_seq_one_letter_code
_entity_poly.pdbx_strand_id
1 'polypeptide(L)'
;MRKLLSHLPIDTFIALLLATVAVAALLPAHGVGAPLAGAAATLAIALLFFLYGVRLSPQAALAGARHGRLHLLVFLSTFALFPALGMAARALFPHLLTPELWAGVILLCVLPSTVQSSVAFTSIARGNVPAALCAATLSNLVGILLTPLLAGLLLSTGQAGGHGGISAHAVGDIVLQLLLPFAAGQALRPWIGGWVERNRRVLGVVDRGSILLVVYAAFSEGMVAGIWHSVDLAMLVRLFVVNAALLAAVLTITTQVSRRLGFSRADEITIVFCGSKKSLASGLPMASVLFASGAVGLIVLPLMLFHQLQLMACAALARRYAAGQTTALPVGDSVPASG
;
A
#
# COMPACT_ATOMS: atom_id res chain seq x y z
N MET A 1 -23.71 -8.85 20.54
CA MET A 1 -22.36 -8.82 19.94
C MET A 1 -22.36 -8.55 18.42
N ARG A 2 -23.24 -9.15 17.60
CA ARG A 2 -23.30 -8.87 16.13
C ARG A 2 -23.64 -7.41 15.75
N LYS A 3 -24.44 -6.68 16.51
CA LYS A 3 -24.83 -5.28 16.22
C LYS A 3 -23.77 -4.22 16.58
N LEU A 4 -22.82 -4.52 17.48
CA LEU A 4 -21.71 -3.59 17.79
C LEU A 4 -20.60 -3.62 16.72
N LEU A 5 -20.38 -4.76 16.08
CA LEU A 5 -19.37 -4.93 15.02
C LEU A 5 -19.78 -4.33 13.66
N SER A 6 -21.08 -4.07 13.45
CA SER A 6 -21.58 -3.46 12.19
C SER A 6 -21.30 -1.96 12.05
N HIS A 7 -20.78 -1.29 13.08
CA HIS A 7 -20.47 0.14 13.07
C HIS A 7 -18.98 0.47 12.99
N LEU A 8 -18.11 -0.52 13.12
CA LEU A 8 -16.69 -0.35 12.83
C LEU A 8 -16.46 -0.70 11.36
N PRO A 9 -15.90 0.21 10.55
CA PRO A 9 -15.55 -0.07 9.16
C PRO A 9 -14.26 -0.94 9.08
N ILE A 10 -14.24 -2.05 9.83
CA ILE A 10 -13.14 -3.01 9.76
C ILE A 10 -13.46 -3.92 8.59
N ASP A 11 -12.71 -3.78 7.51
CA ASP A 11 -12.73 -4.70 6.39
C ASP A 11 -12.43 -6.12 6.91
N THR A 12 -13.17 -7.12 6.45
CA THR A 12 -12.99 -8.53 6.82
C THR A 12 -11.53 -8.98 6.65
N PHE A 13 -10.81 -8.45 5.66
CA PHE A 13 -9.40 -8.77 5.44
C PHE A 13 -8.50 -8.24 6.57
N ILE A 14 -8.81 -7.08 7.11
CA ILE A 14 -8.10 -6.50 8.25
C ILE A 14 -8.33 -7.32 9.52
N ALA A 15 -9.57 -7.76 9.75
CA ALA A 15 -9.86 -8.66 10.86
C ALA A 15 -9.06 -9.96 10.75
N LEU A 16 -8.95 -10.53 9.54
CA LEU A 16 -8.12 -11.70 9.27
C LEU A 16 -6.62 -11.43 9.49
N LEU A 17 -6.10 -10.26 9.09
CA LEU A 17 -4.72 -9.86 9.35
C LEU A 17 -4.43 -9.79 10.85
N LEU A 18 -5.29 -9.13 11.62
CA LEU A 18 -5.14 -9.03 13.08
C LEU A 18 -5.24 -10.41 13.75
N ALA A 19 -6.17 -11.26 13.29
CA ALA A 19 -6.26 -12.64 13.75
C ALA A 19 -5.00 -13.44 13.43
N THR A 20 -4.41 -13.25 12.25
CA THR A 20 -3.15 -13.89 11.85
C THR A 20 -1.99 -13.45 12.73
N VAL A 21 -1.90 -12.15 13.04
CA VAL A 21 -0.90 -11.62 14.00
C VAL A 21 -1.11 -12.22 15.38
N ALA A 22 -2.35 -12.32 15.86
CA ALA A 22 -2.66 -12.95 17.15
C ALA A 22 -2.28 -14.45 17.14
N VAL A 23 -2.55 -15.18 16.06
CA VAL A 23 -2.12 -16.57 15.91
C VAL A 23 -0.59 -16.69 15.91
N ALA A 24 0.12 -15.82 15.19
CA ALA A 24 1.58 -15.81 15.21
C ALA A 24 2.17 -15.48 16.58
N ALA A 25 1.46 -14.65 17.38
CA ALA A 25 1.87 -14.33 18.74
C ALA A 25 1.64 -15.49 19.73
N LEU A 26 0.56 -16.25 19.57
CA LEU A 26 0.21 -17.36 20.46
C LEU A 26 0.86 -18.69 20.05
N LEU A 27 1.02 -18.91 18.76
CA LEU A 27 1.52 -20.13 18.14
C LEU A 27 2.53 -19.79 17.05
N PRO A 28 3.71 -19.21 17.40
CA PRO A 28 4.72 -18.87 16.40
C PRO A 28 5.32 -20.14 15.78
N ALA A 29 5.61 -20.08 14.48
CA ALA A 29 6.36 -21.14 13.80
C ALA A 29 7.78 -21.22 14.36
N HIS A 30 8.13 -22.33 14.98
CA HIS A 30 9.44 -22.57 15.59
C HIS A 30 9.97 -23.95 15.19
N GLY A 31 11.26 -24.23 15.45
CA GLY A 31 11.91 -25.49 15.10
C GLY A 31 11.78 -25.80 13.61
N VAL A 32 11.31 -26.98 13.25
CA VAL A 32 11.09 -27.41 11.86
C VAL A 32 9.97 -26.60 11.17
N GLY A 33 9.05 -26.04 11.92
CA GLY A 33 7.96 -25.20 11.38
C GLY A 33 8.44 -23.86 10.81
N ALA A 34 9.52 -23.28 11.34
CA ALA A 34 10.03 -22.00 10.88
C ALA A 34 10.51 -22.03 9.42
N PRO A 35 11.41 -22.96 8.98
CA PRO A 35 11.83 -23.03 7.58
C PRO A 35 10.69 -23.40 6.63
N LEU A 36 9.71 -24.21 7.07
CA LEU A 36 8.53 -24.54 6.28
C LEU A 36 7.64 -23.29 6.06
N ALA A 37 7.39 -22.51 7.10
CA ALA A 37 6.63 -21.26 7.00
C ALA A 37 7.36 -20.25 6.09
N GLY A 38 8.67 -20.12 6.20
CA GLY A 38 9.49 -19.27 5.34
C GLY A 38 9.44 -19.69 3.87
N ALA A 39 9.62 -20.98 3.57
CA ALA A 39 9.52 -21.50 2.20
C ALA A 39 8.11 -21.30 1.61
N ALA A 40 7.07 -21.56 2.39
CA ALA A 40 5.69 -21.34 1.98
C ALA A 40 5.41 -19.86 1.73
N ALA A 41 5.94 -18.94 2.55
CA ALA A 41 5.84 -17.49 2.33
C ALA A 41 6.54 -17.07 1.04
N THR A 42 7.74 -17.58 0.75
CA THR A 42 8.48 -17.30 -0.48
C THR A 42 7.71 -17.76 -1.72
N LEU A 43 7.12 -18.95 -1.70
CA LEU A 43 6.26 -19.43 -2.79
C LEU A 43 5.00 -18.60 -2.94
N ALA A 44 4.39 -18.18 -1.81
CA ALA A 44 3.23 -17.31 -1.82
C ALA A 44 3.53 -15.93 -2.44
N ILE A 45 4.71 -15.35 -2.16
CA ILE A 45 5.18 -14.10 -2.77
C ILE A 45 5.35 -14.28 -4.28
N ALA A 46 6.05 -15.33 -4.71
CA ALA A 46 6.24 -15.62 -6.13
C ALA A 46 4.90 -15.78 -6.87
N LEU A 47 3.93 -16.51 -6.26
CA LEU A 47 2.59 -16.67 -6.80
C LEU A 47 1.84 -15.34 -6.91
N LEU A 48 1.93 -14.47 -5.90
CA LEU A 48 1.32 -13.14 -5.91
C LEU A 48 1.85 -12.30 -7.08
N PHE A 49 3.18 -12.21 -7.23
CA PHE A 49 3.78 -11.41 -8.30
C PHE A 49 3.51 -12.01 -9.68
N PHE A 50 3.48 -13.33 -9.81
CA PHE A 50 3.04 -14.02 -11.02
C PHE A 50 1.59 -13.65 -11.39
N LEU A 51 0.65 -13.72 -10.46
CA LEU A 51 -0.74 -13.35 -10.67
C LEU A 51 -0.89 -11.85 -10.99
N TYR A 52 -0.10 -10.98 -10.38
CA TYR A 52 -0.05 -9.55 -10.75
C TYR A 52 0.41 -9.38 -12.20
N GLY A 53 1.42 -10.15 -12.64
CA GLY A 53 1.84 -10.19 -14.02
C GLY A 53 0.72 -10.61 -14.97
N VAL A 54 0.04 -11.71 -14.70
CA VAL A 54 -1.07 -12.20 -15.57
C VAL A 54 -2.22 -11.20 -15.66
N ARG A 55 -2.58 -10.54 -14.56
CA ARG A 55 -3.72 -9.61 -14.50
C ARG A 55 -3.46 -8.27 -15.16
N LEU A 56 -2.20 -7.86 -15.29
CA LEU A 56 -1.88 -6.57 -15.87
C LEU A 56 -2.16 -6.54 -17.38
N SER A 57 -3.10 -5.68 -17.80
CA SER A 57 -3.39 -5.42 -19.20
C SER A 57 -2.52 -4.29 -19.75
N PRO A 58 -1.67 -4.54 -20.77
CA PRO A 58 -0.91 -3.47 -21.43
C PRO A 58 -1.81 -2.40 -22.03
N GLN A 59 -2.99 -2.80 -22.53
CA GLN A 59 -3.98 -1.88 -23.11
C GLN A 59 -4.56 -0.93 -22.04
N ALA A 60 -4.81 -1.42 -20.81
CA ALA A 60 -5.26 -0.59 -19.71
C ALA A 60 -4.18 0.41 -19.26
N ALA A 61 -2.91 0.01 -19.33
CA ALA A 61 -1.78 0.90 -19.05
C ALA A 61 -1.67 2.02 -20.12
N LEU A 62 -1.88 1.70 -21.40
CA LEU A 62 -1.84 2.65 -22.51
C LEU A 62 -3.07 3.58 -22.57
N ALA A 63 -4.27 3.06 -22.27
CA ALA A 63 -5.50 3.87 -22.28
C ALA A 63 -5.47 5.01 -21.26
N GLY A 64 -4.72 4.86 -20.15
CA GLY A 64 -4.52 5.89 -19.15
C GLY A 64 -3.62 7.04 -19.58
N ALA A 65 -2.82 6.88 -20.64
CA ALA A 65 -1.83 7.89 -21.08
C ALA A 65 -2.44 9.25 -21.48
N ARG A 66 -3.75 9.31 -21.78
CA ARG A 66 -4.44 10.56 -22.17
C ARG A 66 -4.46 11.63 -21.07
N HIS A 67 -4.37 11.25 -19.77
CA HIS A 67 -4.34 12.18 -18.65
C HIS A 67 -2.92 12.31 -18.04
N GLY A 68 -1.90 12.52 -18.87
CA GLY A 68 -0.49 12.53 -18.47
C GLY A 68 -0.19 13.41 -17.26
N ARG A 69 -0.76 14.63 -17.18
CA ARG A 69 -0.58 15.55 -16.05
C ARG A 69 -1.10 14.96 -14.72
N LEU A 70 -2.26 14.29 -14.74
CA LEU A 70 -2.84 13.63 -13.56
C LEU A 70 -1.96 12.47 -13.11
N HIS A 71 -1.55 11.60 -14.05
CA HIS A 71 -0.72 10.44 -13.75
C HIS A 71 0.66 10.85 -13.23
N LEU A 72 1.25 11.91 -13.80
CA LEU A 72 2.51 12.47 -13.32
C LEU A 72 2.39 12.97 -11.87
N LEU A 73 1.31 13.68 -11.54
CA LEU A 73 1.12 14.20 -10.19
C LEU A 73 0.89 13.07 -9.17
N VAL A 74 0.13 12.03 -9.53
CA VAL A 74 -0.03 10.83 -8.69
C VAL A 74 1.31 10.11 -8.52
N PHE A 75 2.08 9.96 -9.59
CA PHE A 75 3.40 9.34 -9.57
C PHE A 75 4.37 10.11 -8.66
N LEU A 76 4.46 11.42 -8.84
CA LEU A 76 5.32 12.28 -8.02
C LEU A 76 4.88 12.27 -6.54
N SER A 77 3.57 12.24 -6.27
CA SER A 77 3.06 12.12 -4.89
C SER A 77 3.48 10.79 -4.27
N THR A 78 3.40 9.70 -5.03
CA THR A 78 3.65 8.35 -4.53
C THR A 78 5.15 8.07 -4.35
N PHE A 79 6.00 8.46 -5.31
CA PHE A 79 7.40 8.04 -5.38
C PHE A 79 8.43 9.18 -5.16
N ALA A 80 7.97 10.43 -5.00
CA ALA A 80 8.84 11.55 -4.66
C ALA A 80 8.38 12.26 -3.37
N LEU A 81 7.12 12.70 -3.28
CA LEU A 81 6.61 13.44 -2.13
C LEU A 81 6.64 12.62 -0.84
N PHE A 82 6.09 11.39 -0.88
CA PHE A 82 6.12 10.51 0.29
C PHE A 82 7.54 10.20 0.77
N PRO A 83 8.48 9.74 -0.09
CA PRO A 83 9.86 9.54 0.30
C PRO A 83 10.51 10.80 0.88
N ALA A 84 10.30 11.95 0.25
CA ALA A 84 10.85 13.23 0.74
C ALA A 84 10.33 13.57 2.14
N LEU A 85 9.02 13.43 2.39
CA LEU A 85 8.42 13.65 3.71
C LEU A 85 8.90 12.65 4.75
N GLY A 86 9.01 11.37 4.39
CA GLY A 86 9.51 10.32 5.28
C GLY A 86 10.98 10.56 5.68
N MET A 87 11.83 10.90 4.71
CA MET A 87 13.23 11.24 4.95
C MET A 87 13.38 12.52 5.79
N ALA A 88 12.59 13.56 5.50
CA ALA A 88 12.56 14.79 6.28
C ALA A 88 12.12 14.51 7.73
N ALA A 89 11.07 13.72 7.94
CA ALA A 89 10.63 13.35 9.29
C ALA A 89 11.71 12.60 10.05
N ARG A 90 12.40 11.64 9.41
CA ARG A 90 13.52 10.91 10.02
C ARG A 90 14.70 11.83 10.34
N ALA A 91 15.05 12.76 9.46
CA ALA A 91 16.15 13.69 9.65
C ALA A 91 15.87 14.70 10.78
N LEU A 92 14.63 15.18 10.90
CA LEU A 92 14.22 16.13 11.93
C LEU A 92 14.04 15.47 13.31
N PHE A 93 13.61 14.20 13.34
CA PHE A 93 13.27 13.49 14.58
C PHE A 93 13.91 12.08 14.64
N PRO A 94 15.24 11.95 14.51
CA PRO A 94 15.90 10.64 14.36
C PRO A 94 15.65 9.69 15.55
N HIS A 95 15.51 10.24 16.75
CA HIS A 95 15.33 9.47 18.01
C HIS A 95 13.85 9.22 18.37
N LEU A 96 12.90 9.63 17.52
CA LEU A 96 11.46 9.47 17.82
C LEU A 96 11.02 8.01 17.72
N LEU A 97 11.61 7.26 16.80
CA LEU A 97 11.33 5.83 16.54
C LEU A 97 12.64 5.04 16.52
N THR A 98 12.54 3.72 16.72
CA THR A 98 13.69 2.82 16.54
C THR A 98 14.16 2.76 15.09
N PRO A 99 15.40 2.34 14.81
CA PRO A 99 15.91 2.19 13.45
C PRO A 99 15.02 1.29 12.56
N GLU A 100 14.47 0.20 13.12
CA GLU A 100 13.59 -0.74 12.41
C GLU A 100 12.25 -0.09 12.05
N LEU A 101 11.66 0.67 12.97
CA LEU A 101 10.42 1.40 12.70
C LEU A 101 10.64 2.53 11.69
N TRP A 102 11.77 3.23 11.74
CA TRP A 102 12.13 4.20 10.71
C TRP A 102 12.35 3.53 9.35
N ALA A 103 12.99 2.36 9.30
CA ALA A 103 13.09 1.57 8.07
C ALA A 103 11.71 1.22 7.52
N GLY A 104 10.77 0.84 8.39
CA GLY A 104 9.38 0.58 8.02
C GLY A 104 8.63 1.82 7.52
N VAL A 105 8.85 2.99 8.11
CA VAL A 105 8.27 4.27 7.63
C VAL A 105 8.85 4.64 6.26
N ILE A 106 10.16 4.48 6.05
CA ILE A 106 10.77 4.74 4.75
C ILE A 106 10.27 3.74 3.70
N LEU A 107 10.20 2.44 4.05
CA LEU A 107 9.59 1.43 3.18
C LEU A 107 8.15 1.83 2.81
N LEU A 108 7.30 2.15 3.79
CA LEU A 108 5.95 2.66 3.57
C LEU A 108 5.94 3.81 2.54
N CYS A 109 6.87 4.76 2.66
CA CYS A 109 6.92 5.94 1.79
C CYS A 109 7.25 5.60 0.33
N VAL A 110 7.98 4.53 0.05
CA VAL A 110 8.36 4.12 -1.32
C VAL A 110 7.40 3.10 -1.95
N LEU A 111 6.39 2.61 -1.22
CA LEU A 111 5.40 1.67 -1.75
C LEU A 111 4.48 2.30 -2.79
N PRO A 112 3.95 1.50 -3.73
CA PRO A 112 2.94 1.94 -4.69
C PRO A 112 1.58 2.21 -4.04
N SER A 113 0.71 2.85 -4.80
CA SER A 113 -0.69 3.12 -4.41
C SER A 113 -1.53 1.84 -4.39
N THR A 114 -2.63 1.83 -3.61
CA THR A 114 -3.63 0.74 -3.64
C THR A 114 -4.56 0.88 -4.84
N VAL A 115 -4.91 -0.22 -5.52
CA VAL A 115 -5.91 -0.18 -6.60
C VAL A 115 -7.33 -0.14 -6.02
N GLN A 116 -7.71 -1.15 -5.24
CA GLN A 116 -9.10 -1.36 -4.81
C GLN A 116 -9.65 -0.16 -4.03
N SER A 117 -8.97 0.27 -2.97
CA SER A 117 -9.47 1.35 -2.13
C SER A 117 -9.36 2.72 -2.80
N SER A 118 -8.37 2.96 -3.68
CA SER A 118 -8.30 4.21 -4.44
C SER A 118 -9.49 4.36 -5.40
N VAL A 119 -9.79 3.31 -6.16
CA VAL A 119 -10.94 3.28 -7.07
C VAL A 119 -12.26 3.40 -6.31
N ALA A 120 -12.43 2.66 -5.20
CA ALA A 120 -13.64 2.69 -4.40
C ALA A 120 -13.93 4.09 -3.81
N PHE A 121 -12.93 4.74 -3.19
CA PHE A 121 -13.13 6.07 -2.62
C PHE A 121 -13.29 7.15 -3.70
N THR A 122 -12.58 7.03 -4.83
CA THR A 122 -12.81 7.90 -5.99
C THR A 122 -14.25 7.79 -6.49
N SER A 123 -14.79 6.56 -6.57
CA SER A 123 -16.19 6.34 -6.97
C SER A 123 -17.19 6.92 -5.97
N ILE A 124 -17.00 6.68 -4.66
CA ILE A 124 -17.86 7.24 -3.59
C ILE A 124 -17.85 8.77 -3.65
N ALA A 125 -16.70 9.37 -3.87
CA ALA A 125 -16.52 10.82 -3.96
C ALA A 125 -16.92 11.42 -5.32
N ARG A 126 -17.42 10.62 -6.27
CA ARG A 126 -17.77 11.02 -7.65
C ARG A 126 -16.59 11.63 -8.42
N GLY A 127 -15.39 11.06 -8.25
CA GLY A 127 -14.18 11.43 -8.98
C GLY A 127 -14.06 10.71 -10.33
N ASN A 128 -12.92 10.89 -11.00
CA ASN A 128 -12.60 10.27 -12.29
C ASN A 128 -12.12 8.80 -12.08
N VAL A 129 -13.08 7.87 -12.01
CA VAL A 129 -12.84 6.44 -11.75
C VAL A 129 -11.94 5.77 -12.79
N PRO A 130 -12.13 5.98 -14.11
CA PRO A 130 -11.20 5.46 -15.11
C PRO A 130 -9.76 5.91 -14.90
N ALA A 131 -9.55 7.21 -14.62
CA ALA A 131 -8.21 7.72 -14.33
C ALA A 131 -7.63 7.15 -13.03
N ALA A 132 -8.45 6.93 -11.99
CA ALA A 132 -8.02 6.30 -10.74
C ALA A 132 -7.53 4.85 -10.97
N LEU A 133 -8.28 4.08 -11.76
CA LEU A 133 -7.90 2.70 -12.09
C LEU A 133 -6.54 2.68 -12.83
N CYS A 134 -6.38 3.53 -13.84
CA CYS A 134 -5.13 3.64 -14.59
C CYS A 134 -3.96 4.10 -13.69
N ALA A 135 -4.13 5.17 -12.91
CA ALA A 135 -3.08 5.70 -12.05
C ALA A 135 -2.60 4.68 -11.01
N ALA A 136 -3.54 4.01 -10.34
CA ALA A 136 -3.20 2.99 -9.35
C ALA A 136 -2.54 1.75 -9.98
N THR A 137 -2.99 1.34 -11.18
CA THR A 137 -2.40 0.22 -11.92
C THR A 137 -0.97 0.55 -12.37
N LEU A 138 -0.74 1.74 -12.95
CA LEU A 138 0.59 2.21 -13.32
C LEU A 138 1.51 2.32 -12.10
N SER A 139 1.00 2.85 -10.98
CA SER A 139 1.75 2.94 -9.73
C SER A 139 2.22 1.56 -9.25
N ASN A 140 1.38 0.54 -9.31
CA ASN A 140 1.76 -0.82 -8.92
C ASN A 140 2.77 -1.44 -9.90
N LEU A 141 2.58 -1.24 -11.20
CA LEU A 141 3.50 -1.73 -12.22
C LEU A 141 4.91 -1.15 -12.03
N VAL A 142 4.98 0.18 -11.95
CA VAL A 142 6.27 0.88 -11.74
C VAL A 142 6.84 0.55 -10.36
N GLY A 143 5.98 0.38 -9.35
CA GLY A 143 6.37 0.06 -7.98
C GLY A 143 7.09 -1.28 -7.83
N ILE A 144 6.87 -2.25 -8.72
CA ILE A 144 7.60 -3.53 -8.70
C ILE A 144 9.12 -3.30 -8.84
N LEU A 145 9.51 -2.34 -9.68
CA LEU A 145 10.92 -1.97 -9.89
C LEU A 145 11.36 -0.83 -8.97
N LEU A 146 10.55 0.23 -8.92
CA LEU A 146 10.97 1.47 -8.28
C LEU A 146 11.00 1.36 -6.76
N THR A 147 10.11 0.57 -6.15
CA THR A 147 10.10 0.39 -4.69
C THR A 147 11.37 -0.26 -4.16
N PRO A 148 11.84 -1.42 -4.68
CA PRO A 148 13.11 -1.99 -4.24
C PRO A 148 14.31 -1.07 -4.47
N LEU A 149 14.36 -0.36 -5.61
CA LEU A 149 15.43 0.58 -5.92
C LEU A 149 15.46 1.76 -4.94
N LEU A 150 14.31 2.39 -4.69
CA LEU A 150 14.21 3.49 -3.74
C LEU A 150 14.46 3.03 -2.30
N ALA A 151 13.95 1.85 -1.91
CA ALA A 151 14.22 1.28 -0.60
C ALA A 151 15.73 1.02 -0.41
N GLY A 152 16.38 0.40 -1.41
CA GLY A 152 17.83 0.20 -1.39
C GLY A 152 18.60 1.50 -1.26
N LEU A 153 18.25 2.52 -2.05
CA LEU A 153 18.90 3.82 -2.03
C LEU A 153 18.70 4.55 -0.68
N LEU A 154 17.45 4.66 -0.21
CA LEU A 154 17.12 5.51 0.95
C LEU A 154 17.44 4.83 2.29
N LEU A 155 17.44 3.51 2.35
CA LEU A 155 17.81 2.77 3.55
C LEU A 155 19.34 2.62 3.68
N SER A 156 20.08 2.50 2.56
CA SER A 156 21.55 2.46 2.59
C SER A 156 22.16 3.79 3.00
N THR A 157 21.60 4.92 2.56
CA THR A 157 22.10 6.28 2.92
C THR A 157 21.86 6.66 4.38
N GLY A 158 20.97 5.93 5.08
CA GLY A 158 20.66 6.21 6.50
C GLY A 158 21.55 5.50 7.52
N GLN A 159 22.48 4.66 7.10
CA GLN A 159 23.41 3.92 7.97
C GLN A 159 24.87 4.30 7.68
N ALA A 160 25.23 5.55 7.98
CA ALA A 160 26.61 5.98 8.05
C ALA A 160 27.25 5.41 9.33
N GLY A 161 27.52 4.12 9.39
CA GLY A 161 28.16 3.49 10.54
C GLY A 161 27.88 2.00 10.69
N GLY A 162 28.28 1.18 9.73
CA GLY A 162 28.54 -0.24 9.97
C GLY A 162 27.42 -1.24 9.63
N HIS A 163 27.72 -2.15 8.71
CA HIS A 163 27.22 -3.54 8.60
C HIS A 163 25.72 -3.81 8.33
N GLY A 164 25.00 -2.96 7.59
CA GLY A 164 23.58 -3.24 7.32
C GLY A 164 22.98 -2.56 6.08
N GLY A 165 23.75 -1.89 5.26
CA GLY A 165 23.28 -1.34 3.98
C GLY A 165 22.93 -2.48 3.00
N ILE A 166 21.75 -2.41 2.39
CA ILE A 166 21.40 -3.34 1.30
C ILE A 166 22.40 -3.11 0.17
N SER A 167 23.22 -4.12 -0.14
CA SER A 167 24.20 -4.02 -1.23
C SER A 167 23.48 -3.89 -2.57
N ALA A 168 24.11 -3.24 -3.55
CA ALA A 168 23.54 -3.14 -4.90
C ALA A 168 23.25 -4.54 -5.52
N HIS A 169 24.05 -5.54 -5.16
CA HIS A 169 23.85 -6.92 -5.57
C HIS A 169 22.59 -7.52 -4.92
N ALA A 170 22.38 -7.30 -3.61
CA ALA A 170 21.18 -7.74 -2.91
C ALA A 170 19.91 -7.06 -3.46
N VAL A 171 19.98 -5.77 -3.83
CA VAL A 171 18.86 -5.08 -4.52
C VAL A 171 18.56 -5.75 -5.86
N GLY A 172 19.61 -6.12 -6.62
CA GLY A 172 19.46 -6.83 -7.89
C GLY A 172 18.78 -8.20 -7.72
N ASP A 173 19.20 -8.98 -6.74
CA ASP A 173 18.61 -10.29 -6.42
C ASP A 173 17.13 -10.16 -6.02
N ILE A 174 16.81 -9.16 -5.22
CA ILE A 174 15.44 -8.86 -4.79
C ILE A 174 14.56 -8.44 -5.98
N VAL A 175 15.08 -7.57 -6.85
CA VAL A 175 14.36 -7.16 -8.06
C VAL A 175 14.09 -8.37 -8.93
N LEU A 176 15.06 -9.25 -9.12
CA LEU A 176 14.88 -10.49 -9.88
C LEU A 176 13.85 -11.43 -9.22
N GLN A 177 13.89 -11.59 -7.91
CA GLN A 177 12.94 -12.44 -7.18
C GLN A 177 11.49 -11.98 -7.30
N LEU A 178 11.24 -10.68 -7.43
CA LEU A 178 9.91 -10.12 -7.63
C LEU A 178 9.55 -10.02 -9.12
N LEU A 179 10.51 -9.57 -9.95
CA LEU A 179 10.28 -9.30 -11.36
C LEU A 179 10.18 -10.58 -12.19
N LEU A 180 10.95 -11.63 -11.86
CA LEU A 180 10.93 -12.87 -12.63
C LEU A 180 9.56 -13.56 -12.62
N PRO A 181 8.89 -13.79 -11.46
CA PRO A 181 7.52 -14.31 -11.45
C PRO A 181 6.54 -13.39 -12.15
N PHE A 182 6.69 -12.08 -12.00
CA PHE A 182 5.84 -11.10 -12.68
C PHE A 182 6.01 -11.18 -14.21
N ALA A 183 7.24 -11.21 -14.71
CA ALA A 183 7.53 -11.33 -16.14
C ALA A 183 7.03 -12.67 -16.70
N ALA A 184 7.18 -13.77 -15.97
CA ALA A 184 6.61 -15.06 -16.32
C ALA A 184 5.07 -15.00 -16.41
N GLY A 185 4.42 -14.32 -15.46
CA GLY A 185 2.99 -14.07 -15.48
C GLY A 185 2.55 -13.25 -16.71
N GLN A 186 3.29 -12.22 -17.08
CA GLN A 186 3.04 -11.43 -18.30
C GLN A 186 3.23 -12.26 -19.56
N ALA A 187 4.27 -13.07 -19.65
CA ALA A 187 4.53 -13.94 -20.79
C ALA A 187 3.41 -14.98 -20.98
N LEU A 188 2.91 -15.57 -19.88
CA LEU A 188 1.84 -16.58 -19.92
C LEU A 188 0.44 -15.97 -20.05
N ARG A 189 0.28 -14.67 -19.89
CA ARG A 189 -1.01 -13.97 -19.96
C ARG A 189 -1.83 -14.28 -21.21
N PRO A 190 -1.28 -14.38 -22.44
CA PRO A 190 -2.09 -14.71 -23.63
C PRO A 190 -2.84 -16.03 -23.50
N TRP A 191 -2.30 -17.01 -22.80
CA TRP A 191 -2.91 -18.36 -22.65
C TRP A 191 -3.80 -18.47 -21.42
N ILE A 192 -3.38 -17.92 -20.28
CA ILE A 192 -4.08 -18.12 -19.00
C ILE A 192 -4.87 -16.89 -18.53
N GLY A 193 -4.68 -15.72 -19.16
CA GLY A 193 -5.32 -14.46 -18.73
C GLY A 193 -6.86 -14.57 -18.71
N GLY A 194 -7.47 -15.19 -19.71
CA GLY A 194 -8.91 -15.41 -19.75
C GLY A 194 -9.42 -16.34 -18.64
N TRP A 195 -8.64 -17.34 -18.25
CA TRP A 195 -8.98 -18.22 -17.13
C TRP A 195 -8.86 -17.46 -15.80
N VAL A 196 -7.78 -16.69 -15.60
CA VAL A 196 -7.56 -15.84 -14.41
C VAL A 196 -8.70 -14.84 -14.26
N GLU A 197 -9.16 -14.25 -15.34
CA GLU A 197 -10.25 -13.28 -15.32
C GLU A 197 -11.60 -13.91 -14.93
N ARG A 198 -11.91 -15.09 -15.45
CA ARG A 198 -13.11 -15.85 -15.08
C ARG A 198 -13.10 -16.29 -13.61
N ASN A 199 -11.92 -16.58 -13.06
CA ASN A 199 -11.76 -17.10 -11.70
C ASN A 199 -11.33 -16.02 -10.69
N ARG A 200 -11.59 -14.75 -10.94
CA ARG A 200 -11.18 -13.61 -10.09
C ARG A 200 -11.54 -13.77 -8.60
N ARG A 201 -12.69 -14.39 -8.30
CA ARG A 201 -13.14 -14.60 -6.92
C ARG A 201 -12.22 -15.59 -6.19
N VAL A 202 -11.92 -16.73 -6.78
CA VAL A 202 -11.05 -17.77 -6.21
C VAL A 202 -9.62 -17.22 -6.06
N LEU A 203 -9.11 -16.57 -7.11
CA LEU A 203 -7.78 -15.97 -7.07
C LEU A 203 -7.67 -14.81 -6.07
N GLY A 204 -8.77 -14.10 -5.79
CA GLY A 204 -8.82 -13.12 -4.70
C GLY A 204 -8.69 -13.75 -3.31
N VAL A 205 -9.15 -14.99 -3.12
CA VAL A 205 -8.92 -15.76 -1.88
C VAL A 205 -7.46 -16.21 -1.81
N VAL A 206 -6.90 -16.67 -2.92
CA VAL A 206 -5.47 -17.05 -3.00
C VAL A 206 -4.57 -15.86 -2.67
N ASP A 207 -4.83 -14.68 -3.23
CA ASP A 207 -4.07 -13.46 -2.92
C ASP A 207 -4.11 -13.14 -1.42
N ARG A 208 -5.31 -13.11 -0.84
CA ARG A 208 -5.48 -12.81 0.60
C ARG A 208 -4.81 -13.87 1.46
N GLY A 209 -4.99 -15.13 1.15
CA GLY A 209 -4.34 -16.25 1.85
C GLY A 209 -2.82 -16.19 1.78
N SER A 210 -2.27 -15.87 0.62
CA SER A 210 -0.83 -15.67 0.44
C SER A 210 -0.29 -14.52 1.32
N ILE A 211 -1.00 -13.40 1.37
CA ILE A 211 -0.62 -12.27 2.23
C ILE A 211 -0.69 -12.65 3.72
N LEU A 212 -1.74 -13.35 4.14
CA LEU A 212 -1.86 -13.83 5.53
C LEU A 212 -0.73 -14.77 5.91
N LEU A 213 -0.32 -15.67 4.99
CA LEU A 213 0.80 -16.58 5.21
C LEU A 213 2.14 -15.83 5.36
N VAL A 214 2.39 -14.83 4.51
CA VAL A 214 3.57 -13.95 4.62
C VAL A 214 3.58 -13.22 5.97
N VAL A 215 2.43 -12.68 6.39
CA VAL A 215 2.30 -12.02 7.70
C VAL A 215 2.55 -13.01 8.84
N TYR A 216 1.96 -14.20 8.78
CA TYR A 216 2.19 -15.23 9.80
C TYR A 216 3.66 -15.58 9.94
N ALA A 217 4.37 -15.83 8.81
CA ALA A 217 5.78 -16.16 8.83
C ALA A 217 6.64 -15.04 9.43
N ALA A 218 6.43 -13.79 8.97
CA ALA A 218 7.18 -12.62 9.42
C ALA A 218 6.96 -12.30 10.91
N PHE A 219 5.71 -12.39 11.40
CA PHE A 219 5.41 -12.16 12.80
C PHE A 219 5.86 -13.30 13.70
N SER A 220 5.75 -14.57 13.24
CA SER A 220 6.29 -15.73 13.97
C SER A 220 7.78 -15.60 14.21
N GLU A 221 8.55 -15.23 13.18
CA GLU A 221 9.98 -14.99 13.28
C GLU A 221 10.31 -13.89 14.29
N GLY A 222 9.58 -12.77 14.25
CA GLY A 222 9.71 -11.68 15.21
C GLY A 222 9.36 -12.08 16.65
N MET A 223 8.35 -12.95 16.84
CA MET A 223 7.99 -13.48 18.17
C MET A 223 9.09 -14.38 18.73
N VAL A 224 9.62 -15.30 17.91
CA VAL A 224 10.72 -16.20 18.31
C VAL A 224 11.98 -15.41 18.63
N ALA A 225 12.29 -14.35 17.87
CA ALA A 225 13.42 -13.45 18.11
C ALA A 225 13.22 -12.50 19.31
N GLY A 226 12.04 -12.48 19.94
CA GLY A 226 11.74 -11.63 21.09
C GLY A 226 11.68 -10.13 20.80
N ILE A 227 11.57 -9.72 19.53
CA ILE A 227 11.64 -8.31 19.08
C ILE A 227 10.48 -7.48 19.66
N TRP A 228 9.34 -8.11 19.92
CA TRP A 228 8.13 -7.43 20.42
C TRP A 228 8.25 -6.93 21.87
N HIS A 229 9.23 -7.44 22.65
CA HIS A 229 9.49 -6.93 23.99
C HIS A 229 10.08 -5.50 24.00
N SER A 230 10.57 -5.03 22.87
CA SER A 230 11.09 -3.66 22.70
C SER A 230 10.04 -2.62 22.29
N VAL A 231 8.79 -3.06 22.03
CA VAL A 231 7.71 -2.16 21.60
C VAL A 231 6.79 -1.84 22.77
N ASP A 232 6.89 -0.63 23.29
CA ASP A 232 6.01 -0.11 24.33
C ASP A 232 4.82 0.69 23.71
N LEU A 233 3.85 1.02 24.55
CA LEU A 233 2.69 1.81 24.14
C LEU A 233 3.08 3.21 23.66
N ALA A 234 4.10 3.82 24.29
CA ALA A 234 4.56 5.16 23.92
C ALA A 234 5.16 5.16 22.51
N MET A 235 5.87 4.09 22.14
CA MET A 235 6.39 3.91 20.77
C MET A 235 5.27 3.72 19.74
N LEU A 236 4.23 2.97 20.06
CA LEU A 236 3.05 2.83 19.19
C LEU A 236 2.34 4.17 18.98
N VAL A 237 2.20 4.98 20.03
CA VAL A 237 1.61 6.32 19.93
C VAL A 237 2.49 7.23 19.07
N ARG A 238 3.81 7.24 19.25
CA ARG A 238 4.73 8.01 18.40
C ARG A 238 4.61 7.59 16.93
N LEU A 239 4.60 6.29 16.66
CA LEU A 239 4.43 5.74 15.31
C LEU A 239 3.09 6.15 14.71
N PHE A 240 2.01 6.10 15.49
CA PHE A 240 0.68 6.55 15.06
C PHE A 240 0.72 8.04 14.68
N VAL A 241 1.34 8.89 15.48
CA VAL A 241 1.48 10.33 15.21
C VAL A 241 2.27 10.58 13.93
N VAL A 242 3.40 9.90 13.73
CA VAL A 242 4.20 10.00 12.49
C VAL A 242 3.37 9.62 11.27
N ASN A 243 2.66 8.49 11.33
CA ASN A 243 1.81 8.03 10.22
C ASN A 243 0.65 8.99 9.94
N ALA A 244 0.00 9.51 10.99
CA ALA A 244 -1.08 10.48 10.85
C ALA A 244 -0.59 11.79 10.26
N ALA A 245 0.57 12.28 10.69
CA ALA A 245 1.19 13.50 10.16
C ALA A 245 1.58 13.33 8.68
N LEU A 246 2.18 12.20 8.29
CA LEU A 246 2.50 11.89 6.90
C LEU A 246 1.23 11.87 6.03
N LEU A 247 0.20 11.18 6.48
CA LEU A 247 -1.07 11.11 5.75
C LEU A 247 -1.72 12.50 5.60
N ALA A 248 -1.78 13.27 6.68
CA ALA A 248 -2.35 14.62 6.68
C ALA A 248 -1.57 15.55 5.75
N ALA A 249 -0.23 15.50 5.79
CA ALA A 249 0.63 16.30 4.92
C ALA A 249 0.37 15.96 3.44
N VAL A 250 0.38 14.67 3.07
CA VAL A 250 0.17 14.27 1.67
C VAL A 250 -1.25 14.61 1.20
N LEU A 251 -2.29 14.36 1.99
CA LEU A 251 -3.67 14.74 1.65
C LEU A 251 -3.79 16.25 1.43
N THR A 252 -3.17 17.05 2.28
CA THR A 252 -3.18 18.51 2.17
C THR A 252 -2.43 18.99 0.95
N ILE A 253 -1.20 18.51 0.75
CA ILE A 253 -0.35 18.91 -0.37
C ILE A 253 -0.99 18.52 -1.70
N THR A 254 -1.45 17.26 -1.84
CA THR A 254 -2.09 16.79 -3.08
C THR A 254 -3.36 17.58 -3.41
N THR A 255 -4.17 17.90 -2.39
CA THR A 255 -5.36 18.75 -2.56
C THR A 255 -5.00 20.17 -3.01
N GLN A 256 -4.02 20.80 -2.36
CA GLN A 256 -3.61 22.16 -2.70
C GLN A 256 -2.95 22.26 -4.07
N VAL A 257 -2.05 21.30 -4.38
CA VAL A 257 -1.35 21.28 -5.66
C VAL A 257 -2.32 21.03 -6.82
N SER A 258 -3.24 20.06 -6.68
CA SER A 258 -4.22 19.80 -7.73
C SER A 258 -5.13 21.02 -8.00
N ARG A 259 -5.56 21.73 -6.95
CA ARG A 259 -6.33 22.99 -7.10
C ARG A 259 -5.53 24.09 -7.77
N ARG A 260 -4.29 24.32 -7.33
CA ARG A 260 -3.40 25.35 -7.93
C ARG A 260 -3.06 25.07 -9.38
N LEU A 261 -2.96 23.81 -9.77
CA LEU A 261 -2.73 23.40 -11.15
C LEU A 261 -3.98 23.39 -12.04
N GLY A 262 -5.14 23.77 -11.49
CA GLY A 262 -6.38 23.91 -12.25
C GLY A 262 -7.02 22.60 -12.66
N PHE A 263 -6.78 21.50 -11.92
CA PHE A 263 -7.49 20.24 -12.19
C PHE A 263 -8.97 20.35 -11.91
N SER A 264 -9.78 19.63 -12.70
CA SER A 264 -11.21 19.48 -12.43
C SER A 264 -11.44 18.87 -11.04
N ARG A 265 -12.62 19.10 -10.46
CA ARG A 265 -12.96 18.51 -9.16
C ARG A 265 -12.88 16.98 -9.17
N ALA A 266 -13.29 16.35 -10.27
CA ALA A 266 -13.21 14.89 -10.44
C ALA A 266 -11.76 14.40 -10.49
N ASP A 267 -10.86 15.13 -11.14
CA ASP A 267 -9.45 14.79 -11.21
C ASP A 267 -8.72 15.12 -9.89
N GLU A 268 -9.06 16.22 -9.19
CA GLU A 268 -8.57 16.51 -7.82
C GLU A 268 -8.85 15.32 -6.90
N ILE A 269 -10.09 14.82 -6.87
CA ILE A 269 -10.50 13.67 -6.06
C ILE A 269 -9.64 12.45 -6.38
N THR A 270 -9.42 12.19 -7.67
CA THR A 270 -8.60 11.08 -8.15
C THR A 270 -7.14 11.21 -7.70
N ILE A 271 -6.55 12.39 -7.86
CA ILE A 271 -5.17 12.68 -7.44
C ILE A 271 -5.03 12.48 -5.93
N VAL A 272 -5.96 13.01 -5.15
CA VAL A 272 -5.94 12.92 -3.69
C VAL A 272 -5.99 11.46 -3.26
N PHE A 273 -6.93 10.65 -3.77
CA PHE A 273 -7.06 9.26 -3.33
C PHE A 273 -6.01 8.32 -3.92
N CYS A 274 -5.54 8.53 -5.14
CA CYS A 274 -4.47 7.71 -5.70
C CYS A 274 -3.09 8.11 -5.19
N GLY A 275 -2.84 9.40 -4.98
CA GLY A 275 -1.53 9.92 -4.55
C GLY A 275 -1.28 9.80 -3.04
N SER A 276 -2.30 9.60 -2.20
CA SER A 276 -2.15 9.53 -0.74
C SER A 276 -2.15 8.12 -0.16
N LYS A 277 -2.36 7.11 -0.96
CA LYS A 277 -2.50 5.74 -0.47
C LYS A 277 -1.27 4.89 -0.70
N LYS A 278 -1.08 3.92 0.19
CA LYS A 278 0.01 2.94 0.15
C LYS A 278 -0.54 1.52 0.22
N SER A 279 -0.02 0.65 -0.63
CA SER A 279 -0.49 -0.72 -0.79
C SER A 279 0.06 -1.65 0.28
N LEU A 280 -0.79 -2.09 1.20
CA LEU A 280 -0.45 -3.14 2.16
C LEU A 280 -0.19 -4.48 1.44
N ALA A 281 -1.02 -4.80 0.45
CA ALA A 281 -0.94 -6.06 -0.29
C ALA A 281 0.37 -6.24 -1.06
N SER A 282 0.93 -5.14 -1.63
CA SER A 282 2.24 -5.16 -2.28
C SER A 282 3.37 -5.00 -1.27
N GLY A 283 3.15 -4.20 -0.22
CA GLY A 283 4.19 -3.84 0.74
C GLY A 283 4.63 -4.98 1.64
N LEU A 284 3.69 -5.84 2.10
CA LEU A 284 4.04 -6.97 2.96
C LEU A 284 4.96 -7.99 2.26
N PRO A 285 4.66 -8.48 1.05
CA PRO A 285 5.58 -9.33 0.30
C PRO A 285 6.92 -8.66 0.02
N MET A 286 6.91 -7.37 -0.36
CA MET A 286 8.15 -6.62 -0.62
C MET A 286 9.01 -6.48 0.65
N ALA A 287 8.38 -6.20 1.81
CA ALA A 287 9.10 -6.14 3.08
C ALA A 287 9.81 -7.46 3.40
N SER A 288 9.12 -8.59 3.23
CA SER A 288 9.67 -9.92 3.53
C SER A 288 10.84 -10.31 2.60
N VAL A 289 10.90 -9.74 1.41
CA VAL A 289 12.01 -9.96 0.47
C VAL A 289 13.16 -8.97 0.72
N LEU A 290 12.84 -7.70 1.03
CA LEU A 290 13.82 -6.65 1.24
C LEU A 290 14.58 -6.80 2.56
N PHE A 291 13.96 -7.36 3.59
CA PHE A 291 14.52 -7.49 4.92
C PHE A 291 14.60 -8.98 5.32
N ALA A 292 15.75 -9.55 5.08
CA ALA A 292 16.01 -11.01 5.21
C ALA A 292 16.32 -11.46 6.64
N SER A 293 15.74 -10.89 7.69
CA SER A 293 15.92 -11.39 9.07
C SER A 293 14.93 -10.80 10.05
N GLY A 294 14.64 -11.52 11.11
CA GLY A 294 13.75 -11.33 12.27
C GLY A 294 13.02 -9.99 12.53
N ALA A 295 13.51 -8.87 12.00
CA ALA A 295 12.93 -7.56 12.18
C ALA A 295 11.72 -7.24 11.26
N VAL A 296 11.37 -8.11 10.30
CA VAL A 296 10.29 -7.84 9.32
C VAL A 296 8.98 -7.48 10.00
N GLY A 297 8.64 -8.11 11.11
CA GLY A 297 7.44 -7.81 11.89
C GLY A 297 7.37 -6.35 12.34
N LEU A 298 8.47 -5.79 12.87
CA LEU A 298 8.55 -4.36 13.25
C LEU A 298 8.53 -3.43 12.04
N ILE A 299 9.21 -3.81 10.97
CA ILE A 299 9.30 -3.02 9.73
C ILE A 299 7.94 -2.90 9.03
N VAL A 300 7.08 -3.91 9.12
CA VAL A 300 5.73 -3.85 8.51
C VAL A 300 4.70 -3.15 9.39
N LEU A 301 4.97 -2.96 10.68
CA LEU A 301 4.05 -2.33 11.63
C LEU A 301 3.63 -0.90 11.23
N PRO A 302 4.54 0.00 10.79
CA PRO A 302 4.17 1.32 10.25
C PRO A 302 3.18 1.22 9.09
N LEU A 303 3.41 0.30 8.16
CA LEU A 303 2.53 0.08 7.01
C LEU A 303 1.14 -0.41 7.42
N MET A 304 1.06 -1.34 8.38
CA MET A 304 -0.23 -1.84 8.88
C MET A 304 -1.05 -0.73 9.54
N LEU A 305 -0.42 0.07 10.42
CA LEU A 305 -1.07 1.21 11.07
C LEU A 305 -1.47 2.29 10.07
N PHE A 306 -0.60 2.64 9.13
CA PHE A 306 -0.89 3.61 8.08
C PHE A 306 -2.07 3.15 7.21
N HIS A 307 -2.13 1.85 6.89
CA HIS A 307 -3.22 1.30 6.08
C HIS A 307 -4.58 1.51 6.74
N GLN A 308 -4.68 1.33 8.06
CA GLN A 308 -5.90 1.61 8.81
C GLN A 308 -6.25 3.10 8.80
N LEU A 309 -5.26 3.95 9.11
CA LEU A 309 -5.43 5.39 9.12
C LEU A 309 -5.92 5.91 7.76
N GLN A 310 -5.29 5.48 6.67
CA GLN A 310 -5.68 5.92 5.32
C GLN A 310 -7.09 5.47 4.94
N LEU A 311 -7.53 4.26 5.35
CA LEU A 311 -8.90 3.82 5.08
C LEU A 311 -9.92 4.66 5.84
N MET A 312 -9.70 4.94 7.12
CA MET A 312 -10.60 5.74 7.95
C MET A 312 -10.67 7.20 7.47
N ALA A 313 -9.50 7.83 7.28
CA ALA A 313 -9.43 9.22 6.84
C ALA A 313 -10.02 9.41 5.44
N CYS A 314 -9.68 8.52 4.49
CA CYS A 314 -10.20 8.59 3.13
C CYS A 314 -11.69 8.26 3.04
N ALA A 315 -12.24 7.38 3.88
CA ALA A 315 -13.68 7.13 3.95
C ALA A 315 -14.45 8.38 4.43
N ALA A 316 -13.93 9.08 5.45
CA ALA A 316 -14.50 10.34 5.91
C ALA A 316 -14.41 11.44 4.84
N LEU A 317 -13.26 11.56 4.18
CA LEU A 317 -13.02 12.53 3.14
C LEU A 317 -13.89 12.27 1.89
N ALA A 318 -14.04 11.00 1.47
CA ALA A 318 -14.90 10.64 0.33
C ALA A 318 -16.36 11.03 0.56
N ARG A 319 -16.88 10.83 1.77
CA ARG A 319 -18.23 11.28 2.15
C ARG A 319 -18.36 12.79 2.10
N ARG A 320 -17.35 13.54 2.57
CA ARG A 320 -17.34 15.01 2.48
C ARG A 320 -17.33 15.50 1.04
N TYR A 321 -16.54 14.87 0.16
CA TYR A 321 -16.55 15.20 -1.27
C TYR A 321 -17.90 14.93 -1.92
N ALA A 322 -18.54 13.79 -1.62
CA ALA A 322 -19.85 13.44 -2.15
C ALA A 322 -20.95 14.44 -1.71
N ALA A 323 -20.98 14.79 -0.42
CA ALA A 323 -21.94 15.77 0.12
C ALA A 323 -21.80 17.15 -0.51
N GLY A 324 -20.58 17.65 -0.69
CA GLY A 324 -20.33 18.96 -1.30
C GLY A 324 -20.75 19.06 -2.78
N GLN A 325 -20.90 17.94 -3.48
CA GLN A 325 -21.40 17.93 -4.87
C GLN A 325 -22.93 17.89 -4.96
N THR A 326 -23.62 17.41 -3.91
CA THR A 326 -25.08 17.36 -3.89
C THR A 326 -25.68 18.77 -3.66
N THR A 327 -24.96 19.63 -2.96
CA THR A 327 -25.39 21.03 -2.68
C THR A 327 -25.18 21.96 -3.88
N ALA A 328 -24.44 21.56 -4.89
CA ALA A 328 -24.09 22.35 -6.07
C ALA A 328 -25.06 22.15 -7.28
N LEU A 329 -26.06 21.28 -7.16
CA LEU A 329 -27.11 21.18 -8.20
C LEU A 329 -28.08 22.37 -8.02
N PRO A 330 -28.29 23.23 -9.02
CA PRO A 330 -29.28 24.26 -8.95
C PRO A 330 -30.66 23.60 -8.77
N VAL A 331 -31.41 24.08 -7.79
CA VAL A 331 -32.86 23.81 -7.69
C VAL A 331 -33.44 24.28 -9.02
N GLY A 332 -33.81 23.29 -9.87
CA GLY A 332 -34.37 23.55 -11.16
C GLY A 332 -35.58 24.45 -11.05
N ASP A 333 -35.62 25.47 -11.90
CA ASP A 333 -36.73 26.37 -12.10
C ASP A 333 -38.03 25.57 -12.18
N SER A 334 -38.93 25.86 -11.27
CA SER A 334 -40.32 25.43 -11.34
C SER A 334 -40.86 25.89 -12.70
N VAL A 335 -41.17 24.94 -13.58
CA VAL A 335 -41.92 25.17 -14.81
C VAL A 335 -43.23 25.81 -14.41
N PRO A 336 -43.56 27.03 -14.88
CA PRO A 336 -44.88 27.63 -14.62
C PRO A 336 -45.91 26.78 -15.36
N ALA A 337 -46.91 26.31 -14.61
CA ALA A 337 -48.09 25.70 -15.16
C ALA A 337 -48.79 26.70 -16.06
N SER A 338 -48.69 26.52 -17.38
CA SER A 338 -49.52 27.20 -18.34
C SER A 338 -50.91 26.57 -18.31
N GLY A 339 -51.89 27.38 -17.88
CA GLY A 339 -53.32 27.11 -17.98
C GLY A 339 -53.82 27.06 -19.41
#